data_45e2e4ac5f0f320967dae00e1544afd3
#
_entry.id   45e2e4ac5f0f320967dae00e1544afd3
#
_cell.length_a   1.000
_cell.length_b   1.000
_cell.length_c   1.000
_cell.angle_alpha   90.00
_cell.angle_beta   90.00
_cell.angle_gamma   90.00
#
_symmetry.space_group_name_H-M   'P 1'
#
loop_
_entity.id
_entity.type
_entity.pdbx_description
1 polymer ?
#
loop_
_entity_poly.entity_id
_entity_poly.type
_entity_poly.pdbx_seq_one_letter_code
_entity_poly.pdbx_strand_id
1 'polypeptide(L)'
;MKKVLITGSSSFIGKRFIQIFNDSEYLVDTISLRNDEWKLKDFQDYDAIIHVAAIVHQNEKEVKYEVYDRVNHQLAIEVARKAKEEGIKQFIFLSTMSVYGLNVGHITMSTPLNPISLYARSKLAAEQSLQDMNSEDYKVAIIRPPMVYGDTNKGNYNMLRKIALSTPVFPKIENKRSAIYVDNLCEFLKVVIDNEMQGVFFPQNEKYMSTSETVSLIATAHSKNVYQSKLLALAIQPLMFSPTLKKAFGSLTYDLNLPGGPHDLEYNKITFDESINKSAQTSNLSSNNKEPFILQRPLDILFSATGLVVVSPLLIGATAIGYLDTGSPLFIQERVGKDKKPFKLIKFRTMKVSTESVASHLVDNASITRLGKVLRKTKLDELPQLINVLKGEMSLVGPRPNLFNQKDLIDAREDMGVYDVLPGITGLAQLSGIDMSTPERLAKKDKEMIDTINLKNYFSYILSTALGKGSGDAVK
;
A
#
# COMPACT_ATOMS: atom_id res chain seq x y z
N MET A 1 -40.47 9.12 0.73
CA MET A 1 -39.08 8.70 0.93
C MET A 1 -38.49 8.47 -0.46
N LYS A 2 -37.39 9.16 -0.82
CA LYS A 2 -36.77 8.96 -2.14
C LYS A 2 -36.13 7.57 -2.25
N LYS A 3 -36.19 6.98 -3.43
CA LYS A 3 -35.61 5.67 -3.70
C LYS A 3 -34.30 5.83 -4.50
N VAL A 4 -33.21 5.29 -3.98
CA VAL A 4 -31.86 5.48 -4.52
C VAL A 4 -31.24 4.14 -4.90
N LEU A 5 -30.72 4.03 -6.12
CA LEU A 5 -29.96 2.87 -6.57
C LEU A 5 -28.47 3.15 -6.52
N ILE A 6 -27.70 2.32 -5.81
CA ILE A 6 -26.23 2.41 -5.75
C ILE A 6 -25.62 1.29 -6.60
N THR A 7 -24.82 1.67 -7.60
CA THR A 7 -24.05 0.69 -8.38
C THR A 7 -22.72 0.40 -7.67
N GLY A 8 -22.30 -0.87 -7.67
CA GLY A 8 -21.07 -1.26 -6.97
C GLY A 8 -21.32 -1.62 -5.51
N SER A 9 -22.08 -2.68 -5.26
CA SER A 9 -22.51 -3.20 -3.93
C SER A 9 -21.38 -3.43 -2.91
N SER A 10 -20.13 -3.61 -3.36
CA SER A 10 -18.96 -3.79 -2.50
C SER A 10 -18.19 -2.49 -2.19
N SER A 11 -18.64 -1.34 -2.72
CA SER A 11 -18.00 -0.04 -2.52
C SER A 11 -18.02 0.39 -1.06
N PHE A 12 -16.90 0.95 -0.57
CA PHE A 12 -16.80 1.54 0.76
C PHE A 12 -17.81 2.69 0.97
N ILE A 13 -17.89 3.61 0.00
CA ILE A 13 -18.80 4.75 0.05
C ILE A 13 -20.26 4.28 0.00
N GLY A 14 -20.58 3.36 -0.93
CA GLY A 14 -21.95 2.84 -1.06
C GLY A 14 -22.43 2.13 0.21
N LYS A 15 -21.61 1.26 0.78
CA LYS A 15 -21.94 0.60 2.06
C LYS A 15 -22.16 1.59 3.19
N ARG A 16 -21.34 2.64 3.25
CA ARG A 16 -21.47 3.64 4.30
C ARG A 16 -22.73 4.49 4.14
N PHE A 17 -23.06 4.86 2.91
CA PHE A 17 -24.32 5.57 2.60
C PHE A 17 -25.55 4.77 3.05
N ILE A 18 -25.58 3.47 2.76
CA ILE A 18 -26.65 2.57 3.21
C ILE A 18 -26.73 2.54 4.73
N GLN A 19 -25.60 2.37 5.44
CA GLN A 19 -25.58 2.31 6.90
C GLN A 19 -26.11 3.56 7.57
N ILE A 20 -25.96 4.74 6.95
CA ILE A 20 -26.38 6.01 7.51
C ILE A 20 -27.85 6.30 7.18
N PHE A 21 -28.27 6.06 5.95
CA PHE A 21 -29.51 6.63 5.41
C PHE A 21 -30.60 5.61 5.04
N ASN A 22 -30.27 4.32 4.90
CA ASN A 22 -31.31 3.35 4.52
C ASN A 22 -32.35 3.21 5.63
N ASP A 23 -33.62 3.11 5.23
CA ASP A 23 -34.81 2.99 6.08
C ASP A 23 -35.02 4.16 7.07
N SER A 24 -34.17 5.18 7.03
CA SER A 24 -34.34 6.41 7.81
C SER A 24 -34.82 7.57 6.94
N GLU A 25 -34.13 7.85 5.83
CA GLU A 25 -34.41 8.96 4.92
C GLU A 25 -34.63 8.50 3.47
N TYR A 26 -34.02 7.39 3.08
CA TYR A 26 -34.10 6.80 1.74
C TYR A 26 -34.42 5.30 1.79
N LEU A 27 -35.01 4.81 0.68
CA LEU A 27 -34.98 3.39 0.34
C LEU A 27 -33.78 3.15 -0.58
N VAL A 28 -32.78 2.43 -0.12
CA VAL A 28 -31.53 2.26 -0.86
C VAL A 28 -31.36 0.84 -1.32
N ASP A 29 -31.36 0.65 -2.63
CA ASP A 29 -31.02 -0.62 -3.26
C ASP A 29 -29.59 -0.60 -3.83
N THR A 30 -29.00 -1.77 -3.97
CA THR A 30 -27.67 -1.92 -4.58
C THR A 30 -27.72 -2.88 -5.76
N ILE A 31 -26.85 -2.63 -6.74
CA ILE A 31 -26.70 -3.55 -7.86
C ILE A 31 -25.22 -3.79 -8.21
N SER A 32 -24.88 -5.04 -8.49
CA SER A 32 -23.55 -5.41 -9.02
C SER A 32 -23.52 -5.24 -10.52
N LEU A 33 -22.44 -4.66 -11.04
CA LEU A 33 -22.24 -4.52 -12.49
C LEU A 33 -21.23 -5.54 -13.05
N ARG A 34 -20.93 -6.62 -12.29
CA ARG A 34 -19.94 -7.64 -12.71
C ARG A 34 -20.44 -8.59 -13.80
N ASN A 35 -21.74 -8.75 -13.91
CA ASN A 35 -22.44 -9.56 -14.92
C ASN A 35 -23.51 -8.69 -15.57
N ASP A 36 -24.18 -9.20 -16.62
CA ASP A 36 -25.19 -8.45 -17.37
C ASP A 36 -26.58 -8.45 -16.70
N GLU A 37 -26.75 -9.05 -15.52
CA GLU A 37 -28.05 -9.09 -14.81
C GLU A 37 -28.59 -7.70 -14.47
N TRP A 38 -27.71 -6.71 -14.27
CA TRP A 38 -28.12 -5.33 -14.02
C TRP A 38 -28.93 -4.75 -15.18
N LYS A 39 -28.75 -5.23 -16.42
CA LYS A 39 -29.50 -4.78 -17.60
C LYS A 39 -30.98 -5.18 -17.54
N LEU A 40 -31.29 -6.23 -16.78
CA LEU A 40 -32.66 -6.76 -16.61
C LEU A 40 -33.39 -6.05 -15.45
N LYS A 41 -32.68 -5.36 -14.56
CA LYS A 41 -33.31 -4.65 -13.45
C LYS A 41 -34.00 -3.39 -13.97
N ASP A 42 -35.26 -3.24 -13.60
CA ASP A 42 -36.04 -2.01 -13.86
C ASP A 42 -35.52 -0.87 -12.97
N PHE A 43 -35.28 0.30 -13.57
CA PHE A 43 -34.84 1.51 -12.88
C PHE A 43 -35.95 2.52 -12.66
N GLN A 44 -37.13 2.38 -13.27
CA GLN A 44 -38.21 3.39 -13.29
C GLN A 44 -38.66 3.89 -11.92
N ASP A 45 -38.53 3.03 -10.90
CA ASP A 45 -38.94 3.37 -9.53
C ASP A 45 -37.93 4.20 -8.74
N TYR A 46 -36.72 4.46 -9.28
CA TYR A 46 -35.70 5.20 -8.54
C TYR A 46 -35.69 6.69 -8.88
N ASP A 47 -35.48 7.52 -7.85
CA ASP A 47 -35.34 8.97 -7.99
C ASP A 47 -33.91 9.37 -8.42
N ALA A 48 -32.91 8.64 -7.98
CA ALA A 48 -31.51 8.91 -8.28
C ALA A 48 -30.66 7.63 -8.34
N ILE A 49 -29.58 7.67 -9.13
CA ILE A 49 -28.55 6.63 -9.17
C ILE A 49 -27.23 7.20 -8.68
N ILE A 50 -26.58 6.54 -7.69
CA ILE A 50 -25.21 6.84 -7.28
C ILE A 50 -24.28 5.79 -7.91
N HIS A 51 -23.48 6.22 -8.90
CA HIS A 51 -22.56 5.33 -9.59
C HIS A 51 -21.17 5.38 -8.92
N VAL A 52 -20.89 4.38 -8.07
CA VAL A 52 -19.61 4.23 -7.35
C VAL A 52 -18.79 3.04 -7.85
N ALA A 53 -19.33 2.25 -8.78
CA ALA A 53 -18.62 1.12 -9.37
C ALA A 53 -17.39 1.60 -10.13
N ALA A 54 -16.21 1.08 -9.78
CA ALA A 54 -14.96 1.40 -10.46
C ALA A 54 -13.87 0.37 -10.12
N ILE A 55 -12.92 0.21 -11.05
CA ILE A 55 -11.60 -0.37 -10.77
C ILE A 55 -10.69 0.77 -10.34
N VAL A 56 -10.09 0.68 -9.14
CA VAL A 56 -9.29 1.76 -8.57
C VAL A 56 -7.88 1.22 -8.33
N HIS A 57 -7.32 0.64 -7.65
CA HIS A 57 -5.93 0.31 -7.36
C HIS A 57 -5.54 -1.07 -7.90
N GLN A 58 -5.25 -1.15 -9.18
CA GLN A 58 -4.55 -2.29 -9.75
C GLN A 58 -3.13 -1.87 -10.14
N ASN A 59 -2.23 -2.85 -10.20
CA ASN A 59 -0.88 -2.60 -10.68
C ASN A 59 -0.94 -2.23 -12.17
N GLU A 60 -0.80 -0.95 -12.51
CA GLU A 60 -0.90 -0.45 -13.89
C GLU A 60 0.15 -1.06 -14.84
N LYS A 61 1.15 -1.78 -14.32
CA LYS A 61 2.09 -2.56 -15.14
C LYS A 61 1.49 -3.87 -15.64
N GLU A 62 0.42 -4.35 -15.01
CA GLU A 62 -0.22 -5.64 -15.28
C GLU A 62 -1.59 -5.49 -15.96
N VAL A 63 -2.22 -4.32 -15.85
CA VAL A 63 -3.58 -4.06 -16.35
C VAL A 63 -3.54 -3.01 -17.46
N LYS A 64 -4.06 -3.37 -18.63
CA LYS A 64 -4.13 -2.47 -19.79
C LYS A 64 -5.22 -1.41 -19.62
N TYR A 65 -5.10 -0.30 -20.37
CA TYR A 65 -6.07 0.80 -20.35
C TYR A 65 -7.49 0.35 -20.72
N GLU A 66 -7.61 -0.59 -21.64
CA GLU A 66 -8.91 -1.09 -22.13
C GLU A 66 -9.78 -1.65 -21.01
N VAL A 67 -9.16 -2.25 -19.97
CA VAL A 67 -9.89 -2.76 -18.79
C VAL A 67 -10.43 -1.61 -17.94
N TYR A 68 -9.63 -0.57 -17.75
CA TYR A 68 -10.09 0.64 -17.04
C TYR A 68 -11.16 1.36 -17.84
N ASP A 69 -11.00 1.51 -19.15
CA ASP A 69 -11.95 2.14 -20.03
C ASP A 69 -13.28 1.38 -20.02
N ARG A 70 -13.24 0.06 -20.17
CA ARG A 70 -14.46 -0.78 -20.16
C ARG A 70 -15.26 -0.62 -18.87
N VAL A 71 -14.61 -0.62 -17.70
CA VAL A 71 -15.32 -0.64 -16.40
C VAL A 71 -15.63 0.78 -15.90
N ASN A 72 -14.68 1.71 -16.00
CA ASN A 72 -14.85 3.04 -15.39
C ASN A 72 -15.53 4.06 -16.32
N HIS A 73 -15.46 3.84 -17.64
CA HIS A 73 -16.04 4.73 -18.64
C HIS A 73 -17.23 4.07 -19.34
N GLN A 74 -17.02 3.06 -20.20
CA GLN A 74 -18.09 2.51 -21.03
C GLN A 74 -19.27 1.98 -20.21
N LEU A 75 -19.01 1.21 -19.15
CA LEU A 75 -20.05 0.68 -18.27
C LEU A 75 -20.80 1.81 -17.53
N ALA A 76 -20.11 2.87 -17.11
CA ALA A 76 -20.78 4.02 -16.51
C ALA A 76 -21.77 4.68 -17.48
N ILE A 77 -21.37 4.81 -18.75
CA ILE A 77 -22.22 5.37 -19.82
C ILE A 77 -23.40 4.45 -20.14
N GLU A 78 -23.19 3.12 -20.20
CA GLU A 78 -24.26 2.15 -20.41
C GLU A 78 -25.32 2.27 -19.30
N VAL A 79 -24.91 2.35 -18.04
CA VAL A 79 -25.82 2.51 -16.89
C VAL A 79 -26.54 3.87 -16.94
N ALA A 80 -25.81 4.95 -17.24
CA ALA A 80 -26.41 6.29 -17.32
C ALA A 80 -27.41 6.42 -18.47
N ARG A 81 -27.14 5.78 -19.61
CA ARG A 81 -28.06 5.75 -20.75
C ARG A 81 -29.34 5.01 -20.38
N LYS A 82 -29.23 3.80 -19.83
CA LYS A 82 -30.39 3.04 -19.35
C LYS A 82 -31.21 3.85 -18.32
N ALA A 83 -30.52 4.50 -17.39
CA ALA A 83 -31.19 5.36 -16.40
C ALA A 83 -31.98 6.48 -17.05
N LYS A 84 -31.41 7.17 -18.06
CA LYS A 84 -32.09 8.23 -18.81
C LYS A 84 -33.29 7.72 -19.60
N GLU A 85 -33.13 6.58 -20.28
CA GLU A 85 -34.19 5.93 -21.08
C GLU A 85 -35.35 5.47 -20.20
N GLU A 86 -35.10 5.06 -18.97
CA GLU A 86 -36.11 4.63 -18.00
C GLU A 86 -36.67 5.77 -17.11
N GLY A 87 -36.32 7.03 -17.41
CA GLY A 87 -36.92 8.19 -16.80
C GLY A 87 -36.37 8.59 -15.43
N ILE A 88 -35.17 8.10 -15.05
CA ILE A 88 -34.47 8.55 -13.85
C ILE A 88 -34.11 10.03 -14.01
N LYS A 89 -34.35 10.81 -12.95
CA LYS A 89 -34.13 12.25 -12.97
C LYS A 89 -32.71 12.67 -12.69
N GLN A 90 -31.95 11.85 -11.92
CA GLN A 90 -30.61 12.23 -11.48
C GLN A 90 -29.61 11.06 -11.53
N PHE A 91 -28.41 11.34 -12.09
CA PHE A 91 -27.28 10.42 -12.10
C PHE A 91 -26.06 11.08 -11.44
N ILE A 92 -25.58 10.47 -10.36
CA ILE A 92 -24.45 10.97 -9.56
C ILE A 92 -23.25 10.08 -9.81
N PHE A 93 -22.19 10.65 -10.40
CA PHE A 93 -20.97 9.94 -10.77
C PHE A 93 -19.83 10.25 -9.82
N LEU A 94 -19.29 9.25 -9.13
CA LEU A 94 -18.09 9.39 -8.30
C LEU A 94 -16.85 9.36 -9.19
N SER A 95 -16.29 10.54 -9.44
CA SER A 95 -15.00 10.74 -10.09
C SER A 95 -13.85 10.82 -9.07
N THR A 96 -12.85 11.66 -9.28
CA THR A 96 -11.65 11.75 -8.43
C THR A 96 -10.87 13.05 -8.64
N MET A 97 -10.18 13.55 -7.60
CA MET A 97 -9.16 14.59 -7.72
C MET A 97 -8.02 14.23 -8.70
N SER A 98 -7.77 12.94 -8.91
CA SER A 98 -6.65 12.46 -9.75
C SER A 98 -6.77 12.88 -11.22
N VAL A 99 -7.92 13.36 -11.69
CA VAL A 99 -8.11 13.89 -13.07
C VAL A 99 -7.23 15.12 -13.35
N TYR A 100 -6.74 15.80 -12.31
CA TYR A 100 -5.80 16.91 -12.44
C TYR A 100 -4.33 16.46 -12.62
N GLY A 101 -4.00 15.20 -12.31
CA GLY A 101 -2.64 14.65 -12.47
C GLY A 101 -1.59 15.25 -11.54
N LEU A 102 -1.98 15.97 -10.51
CA LEU A 102 -1.08 16.68 -9.61
C LEU A 102 -0.73 15.83 -8.38
N ASN A 103 0.52 15.88 -7.94
CA ASN A 103 0.98 15.36 -6.65
C ASN A 103 1.14 16.47 -5.60
N VAL A 104 1.35 17.71 -6.06
CA VAL A 104 1.47 18.92 -5.27
C VAL A 104 0.81 20.09 -6.02
N GLY A 105 0.24 21.04 -5.29
CA GLY A 105 -0.38 22.23 -5.87
C GLY A 105 -1.67 22.63 -5.17
N HIS A 106 -2.26 23.71 -5.67
CA HIS A 106 -3.55 24.21 -5.25
C HIS A 106 -4.49 24.24 -6.47
N ILE A 107 -5.57 23.48 -6.38
CA ILE A 107 -6.52 23.30 -7.48
C ILE A 107 -7.65 24.32 -7.33
N THR A 108 -7.86 25.08 -8.41
CA THR A 108 -8.91 26.07 -8.58
C THR A 108 -9.76 25.72 -9.81
N MET A 109 -10.79 26.50 -10.08
CA MET A 109 -11.62 26.33 -11.30
C MET A 109 -10.81 26.47 -12.61
N SER A 110 -9.73 27.23 -12.61
CA SER A 110 -8.86 27.41 -13.77
C SER A 110 -7.77 26.36 -13.93
N THR A 111 -7.64 25.43 -12.96
CA THR A 111 -6.61 24.37 -13.04
C THR A 111 -6.93 23.38 -14.17
N PRO A 112 -6.02 23.17 -15.14
CA PRO A 112 -6.28 22.27 -16.25
C PRO A 112 -6.36 20.81 -15.83
N LEU A 113 -7.23 20.05 -16.50
CA LEU A 113 -7.32 18.60 -16.36
C LEU A 113 -6.17 17.95 -17.15
N ASN A 114 -5.37 17.13 -16.47
CA ASN A 114 -4.22 16.45 -17.06
C ASN A 114 -3.99 15.07 -16.40
N PRO A 115 -4.90 14.10 -16.59
CA PRO A 115 -4.83 12.80 -15.92
C PRO A 115 -3.60 12.00 -16.37
N ILE A 116 -2.77 11.56 -15.40
CA ILE A 116 -1.55 10.79 -15.66
C ILE A 116 -1.82 9.29 -15.61
N SER A 117 -2.54 8.81 -14.58
CA SER A 117 -2.81 7.38 -14.38
C SER A 117 -3.91 6.88 -15.32
N LEU A 118 -3.88 5.57 -15.64
CA LEU A 118 -4.92 4.92 -16.45
C LEU A 118 -6.31 5.06 -15.81
N TYR A 119 -6.36 4.93 -14.48
CA TYR A 119 -7.56 5.19 -13.69
C TYR A 119 -8.09 6.63 -13.88
N ALA A 120 -7.24 7.64 -13.75
CA ALA A 120 -7.67 9.03 -13.87
C ALA A 120 -8.14 9.36 -15.30
N ARG A 121 -7.48 8.81 -16.32
CA ARG A 121 -7.88 8.96 -17.74
C ARG A 121 -9.26 8.36 -18.00
N SER A 122 -9.52 7.15 -17.52
CA SER A 122 -10.83 6.51 -17.69
C SER A 122 -11.95 7.24 -16.95
N LYS A 123 -11.65 7.81 -15.75
CA LYS A 123 -12.62 8.64 -15.03
C LYS A 123 -12.93 9.94 -15.75
N LEU A 124 -11.92 10.62 -16.29
CA LEU A 124 -12.13 11.85 -17.06
C LEU A 124 -12.92 11.60 -18.35
N ALA A 125 -12.64 10.51 -19.07
CA ALA A 125 -13.41 10.13 -20.25
C ALA A 125 -14.89 9.91 -19.91
N ALA A 126 -15.18 9.24 -18.79
CA ALA A 126 -16.55 9.08 -18.32
C ALA A 126 -17.22 10.42 -17.96
N GLU A 127 -16.52 11.32 -17.26
CA GLU A 127 -17.04 12.66 -16.95
C GLU A 127 -17.48 13.40 -18.21
N GLN A 128 -16.64 13.44 -19.24
CA GLN A 128 -16.93 14.14 -20.50
C GLN A 128 -18.20 13.57 -21.17
N SER A 129 -18.27 12.25 -21.32
CA SER A 129 -19.43 11.60 -21.94
C SER A 129 -20.71 11.75 -21.11
N LEU A 130 -20.61 11.79 -19.77
CA LEU A 130 -21.75 11.98 -18.89
C LEU A 130 -22.25 13.44 -18.91
N GLN A 131 -21.35 14.42 -19.02
CA GLN A 131 -21.73 15.83 -19.15
C GLN A 131 -22.59 16.08 -20.40
N ASP A 132 -22.28 15.41 -21.51
CA ASP A 132 -23.06 15.49 -22.75
C ASP A 132 -24.48 14.93 -22.63
N MET A 133 -24.74 14.09 -21.61
CA MET A 133 -26.07 13.55 -21.33
C MET A 133 -26.96 14.47 -20.49
N ASN A 134 -26.36 15.50 -19.85
CA ASN A 134 -27.07 16.42 -18.96
C ASN A 134 -28.16 17.20 -19.69
N SER A 135 -29.34 17.30 -19.11
CA SER A 135 -30.49 18.05 -19.66
C SER A 135 -31.39 18.52 -18.52
N GLU A 136 -32.46 19.25 -18.84
CA GLU A 136 -33.44 19.68 -17.84
C GLU A 136 -34.13 18.48 -17.15
N ASP A 137 -34.40 17.41 -17.91
CA ASP A 137 -35.09 16.21 -17.42
C ASP A 137 -34.13 15.13 -16.88
N TYR A 138 -32.83 15.27 -17.11
CA TYR A 138 -31.83 14.30 -16.66
C TYR A 138 -30.57 15.00 -16.13
N LYS A 139 -30.50 15.17 -14.82
CA LYS A 139 -29.46 15.93 -14.14
C LYS A 139 -28.24 15.04 -13.84
N VAL A 140 -27.08 15.44 -14.31
CA VAL A 140 -25.82 14.73 -14.05
C VAL A 140 -24.97 15.51 -13.07
N ALA A 141 -24.67 14.88 -11.92
CA ALA A 141 -23.75 15.41 -10.92
C ALA A 141 -22.45 14.61 -10.92
N ILE A 142 -21.33 15.28 -11.17
CA ILE A 142 -19.99 14.71 -11.15
C ILE A 142 -19.28 15.13 -9.88
N ILE A 143 -18.94 14.16 -9.05
CA ILE A 143 -18.30 14.41 -7.76
C ILE A 143 -16.82 14.08 -7.89
N ARG A 144 -15.93 15.05 -7.65
CA ARG A 144 -14.46 14.88 -7.65
C ARG A 144 -13.92 14.88 -6.21
N PRO A 145 -14.15 13.83 -5.42
CA PRO A 145 -13.65 13.82 -4.05
C PRO A 145 -12.11 13.81 -4.04
N PRO A 146 -11.50 14.45 -3.03
CA PRO A 146 -10.09 14.28 -2.72
C PRO A 146 -9.86 12.90 -2.09
N MET A 147 -8.87 12.75 -1.22
CA MET A 147 -8.70 11.52 -0.45
C MET A 147 -9.89 11.28 0.46
N VAL A 148 -10.69 10.25 0.17
CA VAL A 148 -11.76 9.78 1.06
C VAL A 148 -11.15 8.89 2.13
N TYR A 149 -11.47 9.16 3.41
CA TYR A 149 -10.98 8.38 4.53
C TYR A 149 -12.09 8.01 5.53
N GLY A 150 -11.79 7.05 6.38
CA GLY A 150 -12.70 6.51 7.38
C GLY A 150 -12.25 5.13 7.81
N ASP A 151 -13.18 4.33 8.36
CA ASP A 151 -12.91 2.94 8.76
C ASP A 151 -12.81 2.04 7.53
N THR A 152 -11.63 1.96 6.97
CA THR A 152 -11.32 1.10 5.82
C THR A 152 -9.93 0.49 5.95
N ASN A 153 -9.77 -0.75 5.54
CA ASN A 153 -8.46 -1.43 5.50
C ASN A 153 -7.68 -1.13 4.20
N LYS A 154 -8.15 -0.20 3.37
CA LYS A 154 -7.52 0.16 2.08
C LYS A 154 -7.25 1.67 2.00
N GLY A 155 -6.31 2.05 1.14
CA GLY A 155 -6.01 3.44 0.82
C GLY A 155 -4.98 4.13 1.71
N ASN A 156 -4.73 5.41 1.41
CA ASN A 156 -3.65 6.20 2.03
C ASN A 156 -3.85 6.44 3.53
N TYR A 157 -5.10 6.59 4.00
CA TYR A 157 -5.39 6.75 5.41
C TYR A 157 -4.98 5.52 6.23
N ASN A 158 -5.26 4.32 5.73
CA ASN A 158 -4.83 3.08 6.39
C ASN A 158 -3.29 2.99 6.48
N MET A 159 -2.56 3.48 5.46
CA MET A 159 -1.10 3.58 5.54
C MET A 159 -0.65 4.53 6.66
N LEU A 160 -1.29 5.70 6.80
CA LEU A 160 -1.00 6.63 7.90
C LEU A 160 -1.30 6.01 9.26
N ARG A 161 -2.44 5.29 9.38
CA ARG A 161 -2.79 4.54 10.60
C ARG A 161 -1.71 3.53 10.98
N LYS A 162 -1.28 2.73 10.02
CA LYS A 162 -0.22 1.74 10.25
C LYS A 162 1.09 2.37 10.70
N ILE A 163 1.49 3.48 10.09
CA ILE A 163 2.67 4.26 10.50
C ILE A 163 2.47 4.77 11.93
N ALA A 164 1.36 5.40 12.25
CA ALA A 164 1.04 5.93 13.57
C ALA A 164 1.13 4.86 14.67
N LEU A 165 0.70 3.63 14.37
CA LEU A 165 0.69 2.52 15.32
C LEU A 165 2.04 1.81 15.46
N SER A 166 2.94 1.92 14.46
CA SER A 166 4.20 1.18 14.40
C SER A 166 5.44 2.02 14.66
N THR A 167 5.38 3.36 14.63
CA THR A 167 6.55 4.23 14.86
C THR A 167 6.40 5.10 16.10
N PRO A 168 7.44 5.19 16.97
CA PRO A 168 7.46 6.12 18.10
C PRO A 168 7.85 7.55 17.68
N VAL A 169 8.39 7.73 16.46
CA VAL A 169 8.89 9.02 15.97
C VAL A 169 8.46 9.22 14.53
N PHE A 170 8.00 10.42 14.19
CA PHE A 170 7.58 10.80 12.83
C PHE A 170 8.13 12.18 12.46
N PRO A 171 8.47 12.46 11.19
CA PRO A 171 8.95 13.78 10.79
C PRO A 171 7.86 14.85 10.97
N LYS A 172 8.23 16.02 11.54
CA LYS A 172 7.34 17.18 11.64
C LYS A 172 7.34 17.94 10.32
N ILE A 173 6.44 17.60 9.43
CA ILE A 173 6.29 18.26 8.12
C ILE A 173 4.97 19.03 8.09
N GLU A 174 5.08 20.30 7.75
CA GLU A 174 3.91 21.16 7.55
C GLU A 174 3.46 21.05 6.09
N ASN A 175 2.45 20.26 5.85
CA ASN A 175 1.79 20.15 4.55
C ASN A 175 0.28 20.30 4.69
N LYS A 176 -0.38 20.65 3.57
CA LYS A 176 -1.83 20.80 3.48
C LYS A 176 -2.39 19.88 2.42
N ARG A 177 -3.37 19.06 2.76
CA ARG A 177 -4.03 18.16 1.81
C ARG A 177 -5.52 18.24 1.97
N SER A 178 -6.23 18.35 0.85
CA SER A 178 -7.66 18.13 0.86
C SER A 178 -7.96 16.66 1.11
N ALA A 179 -8.90 16.41 1.99
CA ALA A 179 -9.44 15.09 2.32
C ALA A 179 -10.91 15.24 2.68
N ILE A 180 -11.67 14.16 2.63
CA ILE A 180 -13.06 14.14 3.11
C ILE A 180 -13.32 12.89 3.92
N TYR A 181 -13.94 13.05 5.08
CA TYR A 181 -14.42 11.93 5.87
C TYR A 181 -15.61 11.26 5.18
N VAL A 182 -15.68 9.95 5.19
CA VAL A 182 -16.68 9.20 4.43
C VAL A 182 -18.12 9.57 4.83
N ASP A 183 -18.38 9.83 6.12
CA ASP A 183 -19.73 10.23 6.56
C ASP A 183 -20.08 11.62 6.02
N ASN A 184 -19.16 12.58 6.03
CA ASN A 184 -19.36 13.90 5.43
C ASN A 184 -19.56 13.82 3.91
N LEU A 185 -18.87 12.88 3.23
CA LEU A 185 -19.14 12.62 1.82
C LEU A 185 -20.54 12.04 1.60
N CYS A 186 -21.02 11.17 2.49
CA CYS A 186 -22.39 10.66 2.42
C CYS A 186 -23.42 11.77 2.66
N GLU A 187 -23.18 12.66 3.63
CA GLU A 187 -24.01 13.88 3.84
C GLU A 187 -24.00 14.78 2.59
N PHE A 188 -22.84 14.97 1.97
CA PHE A 188 -22.75 15.71 0.71
C PHE A 188 -23.60 15.07 -0.41
N LEU A 189 -23.50 13.73 -0.58
CA LEU A 189 -24.32 13.02 -1.56
C LEU A 189 -25.81 13.17 -1.27
N LYS A 190 -26.20 13.18 0.01
CA LYS A 190 -27.58 13.48 0.43
C LYS A 190 -28.01 14.87 -0.04
N VAL A 191 -27.21 15.91 0.19
CA VAL A 191 -27.49 17.28 -0.26
C VAL A 191 -27.67 17.34 -1.78
N VAL A 192 -26.81 16.63 -2.53
CA VAL A 192 -26.88 16.53 -3.99
C VAL A 192 -28.21 15.90 -4.45
N ILE A 193 -28.65 14.82 -3.77
CA ILE A 193 -29.90 14.11 -4.09
C ILE A 193 -31.12 14.97 -3.74
N ASP A 194 -31.12 15.56 -2.55
CA ASP A 194 -32.28 16.30 -2.06
C ASP A 194 -32.57 17.55 -2.90
N ASN A 195 -31.51 18.22 -3.35
CA ASN A 195 -31.61 19.44 -4.17
C ASN A 195 -31.51 19.14 -5.68
N GLU A 196 -31.50 17.90 -6.10
CA GLU A 196 -31.36 17.49 -7.50
C GLU A 196 -30.27 18.27 -8.23
N MET A 197 -29.09 18.37 -7.61
CA MET A 197 -27.99 19.19 -8.13
C MET A 197 -27.36 18.56 -9.38
N GLN A 198 -26.87 19.43 -10.28
CA GLN A 198 -26.15 19.05 -11.50
C GLN A 198 -24.85 19.84 -11.64
N GLY A 199 -23.85 19.29 -12.34
CA GLY A 199 -22.57 19.95 -12.57
C GLY A 199 -21.42 19.21 -11.88
N VAL A 200 -20.28 19.89 -11.70
CA VAL A 200 -19.06 19.31 -11.11
C VAL A 200 -18.82 19.87 -9.72
N PHE A 201 -18.61 18.99 -8.74
CA PHE A 201 -18.51 19.33 -7.34
C PHE A 201 -17.23 18.79 -6.69
N PHE A 202 -16.72 19.53 -5.68
CA PHE A 202 -15.42 19.32 -5.03
C PHE A 202 -15.57 19.20 -3.51
N PRO A 203 -16.32 18.21 -3.00
CA PRO A 203 -16.53 18.07 -1.56
C PRO A 203 -15.22 17.79 -0.83
N GLN A 204 -15.01 18.46 0.30
CA GLN A 204 -13.85 18.29 1.17
C GLN A 204 -14.17 18.67 2.61
N ASN A 205 -13.33 18.29 3.56
CA ASN A 205 -13.45 18.78 4.94
C ASN A 205 -13.22 20.29 5.02
N GLU A 206 -13.74 20.94 6.06
CA GLU A 206 -13.53 22.37 6.33
C GLU A 206 -12.05 22.73 6.50
N LYS A 207 -11.25 21.83 7.10
CA LYS A 207 -9.83 22.03 7.33
C LYS A 207 -9.01 21.11 6.44
N TYR A 208 -7.90 21.63 5.93
CA TYR A 208 -6.90 20.81 5.27
C TYR A 208 -6.23 19.87 6.28
N MET A 209 -6.03 18.65 5.86
CA MET A 209 -5.33 17.63 6.63
C MET A 209 -3.82 17.84 6.53
N SER A 210 -3.11 17.80 7.66
CA SER A 210 -1.65 17.67 7.72
C SER A 210 -1.26 16.21 7.96
N THR A 211 -0.29 15.69 7.21
CA THR A 211 0.18 14.31 7.37
C THR A 211 0.72 14.04 8.78
N SER A 212 1.54 14.97 9.31
CA SER A 212 2.15 14.81 10.63
C SER A 212 1.12 14.92 11.76
N GLU A 213 0.18 15.86 11.65
CA GLU A 213 -0.92 16.03 12.60
C GLU A 213 -1.83 14.79 12.59
N THR A 214 -2.18 14.29 11.40
CA THR A 214 -3.02 13.09 11.27
C THR A 214 -2.37 11.87 11.94
N VAL A 215 -1.07 11.66 11.74
CA VAL A 215 -0.33 10.56 12.40
C VAL A 215 -0.37 10.70 13.91
N SER A 216 -0.19 11.92 14.46
CA SER A 216 -0.33 12.17 15.90
C SER A 216 -1.73 11.89 16.43
N LEU A 217 -2.76 12.41 15.76
CA LEU A 217 -4.16 12.22 16.17
C LEU A 217 -4.54 10.73 16.17
N ILE A 218 -4.17 10.00 15.11
CA ILE A 218 -4.41 8.56 15.04
C ILE A 218 -3.70 7.83 16.19
N ALA A 219 -2.45 8.16 16.47
CA ALA A 219 -1.71 7.54 17.58
C ALA A 219 -2.40 7.80 18.92
N THR A 220 -2.78 9.06 19.19
CA THR A 220 -3.49 9.46 20.41
C THR A 220 -4.82 8.74 20.56
N ALA A 221 -5.60 8.62 19.49
CA ALA A 221 -6.87 7.88 19.47
C ALA A 221 -6.71 6.37 19.79
N HIS A 222 -5.50 5.82 19.63
CA HIS A 222 -5.14 4.45 20.01
C HIS A 222 -4.28 4.38 21.29
N SER A 223 -4.32 5.41 22.14
CA SER A 223 -3.54 5.52 23.40
C SER A 223 -2.02 5.35 23.18
N LYS A 224 -1.50 5.82 22.05
CA LYS A 224 -0.08 5.85 21.71
C LYS A 224 0.41 7.29 21.53
N ASN A 225 1.70 7.50 21.78
CA ASN A 225 2.36 8.78 21.54
C ASN A 225 3.38 8.64 20.40
N VAL A 226 3.33 9.55 19.44
CA VAL A 226 4.33 9.67 18.37
C VAL A 226 5.00 11.00 18.48
N TYR A 227 6.33 10.98 18.72
CA TYR A 227 7.13 12.19 18.80
C TYR A 227 7.36 12.78 17.40
N GLN A 228 6.99 14.04 17.20
CA GLN A 228 7.23 14.75 15.93
C GLN A 228 8.63 15.39 15.93
N SER A 229 9.54 14.86 15.12
CA SER A 229 10.94 15.27 15.03
C SER A 229 11.18 16.27 13.89
N LYS A 230 11.70 17.46 14.23
CA LYS A 230 12.19 18.43 13.25
C LYS A 230 13.46 17.95 12.55
N LEU A 231 14.33 17.20 13.26
CA LEU A 231 15.57 16.64 12.68
C LEU A 231 15.26 15.62 11.58
N LEU A 232 14.26 14.74 11.80
CA LEU A 232 13.80 13.81 10.74
C LEU A 232 13.20 14.56 9.56
N ALA A 233 12.50 15.65 9.78
CA ALA A 233 11.97 16.49 8.71
C ALA A 233 13.09 17.07 7.84
N LEU A 234 14.15 17.59 8.46
CA LEU A 234 15.36 18.06 7.77
C LEU A 234 16.07 16.95 6.99
N ALA A 235 16.18 15.75 7.57
CA ALA A 235 16.81 14.61 6.91
C ALA A 235 16.02 14.10 5.67
N ILE A 236 14.70 14.25 5.66
CA ILE A 236 13.85 13.84 4.54
C ILE A 236 13.80 14.93 3.46
N GLN A 237 14.06 16.18 3.79
CA GLN A 237 13.95 17.31 2.87
C GLN A 237 14.74 17.13 1.55
N PRO A 238 16.00 16.66 1.56
CA PRO A 238 16.74 16.39 0.32
C PRO A 238 16.12 15.28 -0.54
N LEU A 239 15.28 14.41 0.03
CA LEU A 239 14.62 13.30 -0.66
C LEU A 239 13.26 13.69 -1.25
N MET A 240 12.78 14.90 -0.99
CA MET A 240 11.46 15.39 -1.44
C MET A 240 11.34 15.55 -2.97
N PHE A 241 12.43 15.39 -3.74
CA PHE A 241 12.34 15.29 -5.19
C PHE A 241 11.68 13.97 -5.65
N SER A 242 11.69 12.93 -4.82
CA SER A 242 11.04 11.65 -5.12
C SER A 242 9.52 11.80 -5.29
N PRO A 243 8.92 11.29 -6.39
CA PRO A 243 7.47 11.32 -6.59
C PRO A 243 6.68 10.69 -5.44
N THR A 244 7.20 9.62 -4.85
CA THR A 244 6.57 8.91 -3.71
C THR A 244 6.51 9.79 -2.47
N LEU A 245 7.61 10.49 -2.13
CA LEU A 245 7.65 11.40 -0.99
C LEU A 245 6.82 12.66 -1.23
N LYS A 246 6.81 13.21 -2.44
CA LYS A 246 5.89 14.29 -2.83
C LYS A 246 4.43 13.88 -2.65
N LYS A 247 4.08 12.65 -3.03
CA LYS A 247 2.72 12.11 -2.83
C LYS A 247 2.37 11.94 -1.36
N ALA A 248 3.32 11.61 -0.50
CA ALA A 248 3.09 11.42 0.95
C ALA A 248 3.09 12.73 1.73
N PHE A 249 4.03 13.63 1.45
CA PHE A 249 4.33 14.82 2.24
C PHE A 249 4.12 16.15 1.50
N GLY A 250 3.82 16.13 0.20
CA GLY A 250 3.52 17.34 -0.56
C GLY A 250 2.15 17.91 -0.24
N SER A 251 1.98 19.21 -0.42
CA SER A 251 0.67 19.86 -0.31
C SER A 251 -0.10 19.72 -1.61
N LEU A 252 -1.32 19.21 -1.53
CA LEU A 252 -2.26 19.15 -2.65
C LEU A 252 -3.67 19.46 -2.14
N THR A 253 -4.18 20.62 -2.53
CA THR A 253 -5.44 21.14 -1.99
C THR A 253 -6.39 21.57 -3.10
N TYR A 254 -7.68 21.47 -2.83
CA TYR A 254 -8.72 22.23 -3.49
C TYR A 254 -8.87 23.59 -2.84
N ASP A 255 -9.25 24.63 -3.59
CA ASP A 255 -9.78 25.86 -3.02
C ASP A 255 -11.08 25.55 -2.26
N LEU A 256 -11.26 26.17 -1.07
CA LEU A 256 -12.42 25.91 -0.21
C LEU A 256 -13.72 26.51 -0.78
N ASN A 257 -13.62 27.44 -1.73
CA ASN A 257 -14.75 28.10 -2.38
C ASN A 257 -15.16 27.44 -3.72
N LEU A 258 -14.59 26.26 -4.04
CA LEU A 258 -15.04 25.52 -5.23
C LEU A 258 -16.49 25.04 -5.05
N PRO A 259 -17.25 24.82 -6.15
CA PRO A 259 -18.62 24.31 -6.09
C PRO A 259 -18.70 23.01 -5.26
N GLY A 260 -19.62 22.97 -4.30
CA GLY A 260 -19.72 21.86 -3.35
C GLY A 260 -18.59 21.81 -2.32
N GLY A 261 -17.77 22.86 -2.22
CA GLY A 261 -16.80 23.02 -1.13
C GLY A 261 -17.47 23.37 0.21
N PRO A 262 -16.71 23.38 1.31
CA PRO A 262 -17.25 23.59 2.65
C PRO A 262 -17.81 25.00 2.88
N HIS A 263 -17.43 25.98 2.06
CA HIS A 263 -17.97 27.34 2.13
C HIS A 263 -19.18 27.55 1.22
N ASP A 264 -19.51 26.56 0.37
CA ASP A 264 -20.65 26.62 -0.54
C ASP A 264 -21.84 25.82 0.02
N LEU A 265 -21.60 24.67 0.63
CA LEU A 265 -22.65 23.78 1.12
C LEU A 265 -22.35 23.25 2.53
N GLU A 266 -23.40 23.12 3.32
CA GLU A 266 -23.31 22.60 4.69
C GLU A 266 -23.54 21.08 4.72
N TYR A 267 -22.45 20.31 4.78
CA TYR A 267 -22.45 18.84 4.88
C TYR A 267 -21.39 18.29 5.84
N ASN A 268 -20.49 19.13 6.35
CA ASN A 268 -19.43 18.73 7.29
C ASN A 268 -20.00 18.58 8.71
N LYS A 269 -20.80 17.52 8.94
CA LYS A 269 -21.44 17.25 10.24
C LYS A 269 -20.47 16.72 11.29
N ILE A 270 -19.32 16.18 10.86
CA ILE A 270 -18.31 15.57 11.72
C ILE A 270 -16.99 16.32 11.49
N THR A 271 -16.42 16.85 12.57
CA THR A 271 -15.12 17.54 12.52
C THR A 271 -13.98 16.57 12.21
N PHE A 272 -12.83 17.11 11.82
CA PHE A 272 -11.66 16.26 11.51
C PHE A 272 -11.23 15.41 12.72
N ASP A 273 -11.14 16.00 13.91
CA ASP A 273 -10.71 15.29 15.11
C ASP A 273 -11.70 14.20 15.54
N GLU A 274 -12.99 14.48 15.47
CA GLU A 274 -14.06 13.50 15.73
C GLU A 274 -14.01 12.35 14.72
N SER A 275 -13.75 12.63 13.45
CA SER A 275 -13.67 11.63 12.39
C SER A 275 -12.51 10.64 12.61
N ILE A 276 -11.36 11.13 13.10
CA ILE A 276 -10.21 10.30 13.46
C ILE A 276 -10.56 9.39 14.64
N ASN A 277 -11.19 9.94 15.69
CA ASN A 277 -11.61 9.16 16.85
C ASN A 277 -12.63 8.07 16.49
N LYS A 278 -13.65 8.38 15.68
CA LYS A 278 -14.62 7.40 15.18
C LYS A 278 -13.97 6.30 14.37
N SER A 279 -13.06 6.66 13.44
CA SER A 279 -12.31 5.70 12.63
C SER A 279 -11.42 4.77 13.47
N ALA A 280 -10.89 5.26 14.61
CA ALA A 280 -10.07 4.46 15.52
C ALA A 280 -10.90 3.46 16.33
N GLN A 281 -12.07 3.86 16.82
CA GLN A 281 -12.97 3.01 17.61
C GLN A 281 -13.45 1.78 16.82
N THR A 282 -13.87 2.01 15.58
CA THR A 282 -14.38 0.92 14.72
C THR A 282 -13.26 -0.08 14.34
N SER A 283 -12.02 0.43 14.16
CA SER A 283 -10.88 -0.43 13.82
C SER A 283 -10.44 -1.34 14.98
N ASN A 284 -10.65 -0.94 16.23
CA ASN A 284 -10.36 -1.78 17.40
C ASN A 284 -11.28 -3.02 17.50
N LEU A 285 -12.47 -2.95 16.92
CA LEU A 285 -13.42 -4.07 16.88
C LEU A 285 -13.09 -5.12 15.82
N SER A 286 -12.30 -4.77 14.80
CA SER A 286 -11.94 -5.66 13.68
C SER A 286 -10.51 -6.22 13.75
N SER A 287 -9.72 -5.91 14.79
CA SER A 287 -8.28 -6.18 14.82
C SER A 287 -7.91 -7.50 15.52
N ASN A 288 -8.26 -8.65 14.91
CA ASN A 288 -7.57 -9.92 15.18
C ASN A 288 -6.39 -10.18 14.21
N ASN A 289 -6.17 -9.34 13.22
CA ASN A 289 -5.04 -9.47 12.30
C ASN A 289 -3.94 -8.47 12.68
N LYS A 290 -2.77 -8.98 13.10
CA LYS A 290 -1.57 -8.18 13.33
C LYS A 290 -1.17 -7.44 12.04
N GLU A 291 -1.00 -6.13 12.16
CA GLU A 291 -0.64 -5.26 11.03
C GLU A 291 0.81 -5.53 10.58
N PRO A 292 1.09 -5.63 9.26
CA PRO A 292 2.45 -5.84 8.76
C PRO A 292 3.35 -4.64 9.10
N PHE A 293 4.63 -4.91 9.38
CA PHE A 293 5.64 -3.90 9.71
C PHE A 293 6.02 -3.07 8.48
N ILE A 294 5.29 -1.99 8.22
CA ILE A 294 5.39 -1.17 6.99
C ILE A 294 6.75 -0.48 6.84
N LEU A 295 7.39 -0.11 7.95
CA LEU A 295 8.69 0.56 7.88
C LEU A 295 9.82 -0.39 7.46
N GLN A 296 9.59 -1.70 7.39
CA GLN A 296 10.61 -2.68 7.04
C GLN A 296 11.28 -2.35 5.71
N ARG A 297 10.49 -2.18 4.64
CA ARG A 297 11.05 -1.94 3.32
C ARG A 297 11.80 -0.62 3.16
N PRO A 298 11.31 0.55 3.63
CA PRO A 298 12.08 1.79 3.69
C PRO A 298 13.40 1.65 4.45
N LEU A 299 13.40 0.96 5.59
CA LEU A 299 14.61 0.71 6.38
C LEU A 299 15.58 -0.23 5.66
N ASP A 300 15.07 -1.29 5.02
CA ASP A 300 15.86 -2.20 4.19
C ASP A 300 16.63 -1.43 3.11
N ILE A 301 15.95 -0.55 2.38
CA ILE A 301 16.57 0.26 1.31
C ILE A 301 17.61 1.21 1.90
N LEU A 302 17.28 1.93 2.97
CA LEU A 302 18.17 2.89 3.60
C LEU A 302 19.46 2.21 4.10
N PHE A 303 19.32 1.15 4.90
CA PHE A 303 20.46 0.47 5.48
C PHE A 303 21.27 -0.33 4.46
N SER A 304 20.62 -0.91 3.45
CA SER A 304 21.36 -1.61 2.40
C SER A 304 22.12 -0.66 1.49
N ALA A 305 21.56 0.49 1.13
CA ALA A 305 22.25 1.51 0.34
C ALA A 305 23.43 2.09 1.11
N THR A 306 23.20 2.53 2.35
CA THR A 306 24.26 3.07 3.22
C THR A 306 25.31 2.01 3.51
N GLY A 307 24.89 0.78 3.81
CA GLY A 307 25.75 -0.36 4.06
C GLY A 307 26.68 -0.63 2.86
N LEU A 308 26.15 -0.71 1.65
CA LEU A 308 26.96 -0.93 0.44
C LEU A 308 28.01 0.17 0.22
N VAL A 309 27.67 1.45 0.46
CA VAL A 309 28.62 2.55 0.36
C VAL A 309 29.73 2.39 1.38
N VAL A 310 29.40 2.14 2.65
CA VAL A 310 30.38 2.01 3.76
C VAL A 310 31.28 0.79 3.56
N VAL A 311 30.71 -0.36 3.15
CA VAL A 311 31.49 -1.59 2.99
C VAL A 311 32.10 -1.76 1.59
N SER A 312 31.90 -0.84 0.66
CA SER A 312 32.40 -0.94 -0.72
C SER A 312 33.91 -1.15 -0.82
N PRO A 313 34.80 -0.50 -0.04
CA PRO A 313 36.24 -0.79 -0.11
C PRO A 313 36.55 -2.26 0.28
N LEU A 314 35.84 -2.78 1.29
CA LEU A 314 35.97 -4.16 1.74
C LEU A 314 35.47 -5.16 0.68
N LEU A 315 34.33 -4.85 0.05
CA LEU A 315 33.78 -5.68 -1.04
C LEU A 315 34.73 -5.74 -2.24
N ILE A 316 35.35 -4.62 -2.63
CA ILE A 316 36.33 -4.55 -3.70
C ILE A 316 37.55 -5.40 -3.34
N GLY A 317 38.10 -5.25 -2.12
CA GLY A 317 39.22 -6.03 -1.64
C GLY A 317 38.92 -7.53 -1.60
N ALA A 318 37.77 -7.94 -1.05
CA ALA A 318 37.33 -9.32 -1.01
C ALA A 318 37.13 -9.90 -2.42
N THR A 319 36.63 -9.12 -3.37
CA THR A 319 36.47 -9.52 -4.77
C THR A 319 37.85 -9.78 -5.43
N ALA A 320 38.83 -8.88 -5.24
CA ALA A 320 40.17 -9.02 -5.78
C ALA A 320 40.88 -10.26 -5.23
N ILE A 321 40.87 -10.45 -3.88
CA ILE A 321 41.45 -11.61 -3.23
C ILE A 321 40.71 -12.91 -3.66
N GLY A 322 39.38 -12.88 -3.73
CA GLY A 322 38.57 -14.02 -4.17
C GLY A 322 38.85 -14.43 -5.63
N TYR A 323 39.18 -13.46 -6.50
CA TYR A 323 39.62 -13.74 -7.86
C TYR A 323 40.95 -14.48 -7.87
N LEU A 324 41.88 -14.13 -6.99
CA LEU A 324 43.16 -14.83 -6.83
C LEU A 324 42.99 -16.23 -6.20
N ASP A 325 42.02 -16.41 -5.30
CA ASP A 325 41.77 -17.68 -4.59
C ASP A 325 41.08 -18.73 -5.46
N THR A 326 40.03 -18.33 -6.22
CA THR A 326 39.19 -19.29 -6.96
C THR A 326 38.96 -18.94 -8.43
N GLY A 327 39.44 -17.79 -8.91
CA GLY A 327 39.14 -17.28 -10.26
C GLY A 327 37.69 -16.81 -10.45
N SER A 328 36.81 -17.05 -9.48
CA SER A 328 35.38 -16.71 -9.53
C SER A 328 34.90 -16.26 -8.15
N PRO A 329 35.08 -14.97 -7.80
CA PRO A 329 34.87 -14.47 -6.45
C PRO A 329 33.41 -14.49 -5.98
N LEU A 330 32.45 -14.43 -6.90
CA LEU A 330 31.03 -14.46 -6.57
C LEU A 330 30.44 -15.86 -6.81
N PHE A 331 29.49 -16.22 -5.95
CA PHE A 331 28.65 -17.39 -6.08
C PHE A 331 27.21 -16.96 -6.19
N ILE A 332 26.54 -17.37 -7.25
CA ILE A 332 25.16 -17.04 -7.54
C ILE A 332 24.38 -18.35 -7.54
N GLN A 333 23.30 -18.41 -6.74
CA GLN A 333 22.47 -19.60 -6.60
C GLN A 333 20.99 -19.23 -6.59
N GLU A 334 20.19 -19.98 -7.32
CA GLU A 334 18.75 -19.81 -7.32
C GLU A 334 18.15 -20.27 -5.99
N ARG A 335 17.24 -19.47 -5.45
CA ARG A 335 16.57 -19.67 -4.18
C ARG A 335 15.07 -19.37 -4.29
N VAL A 336 14.30 -19.94 -3.35
CA VAL A 336 12.87 -19.69 -3.22
C VAL A 336 12.67 -18.33 -2.52
N GLY A 337 11.99 -17.41 -3.21
CA GLY A 337 11.65 -16.07 -2.72
C GLY A 337 10.20 -15.96 -2.28
N LYS A 338 9.74 -14.71 -2.15
CA LYS A 338 8.34 -14.37 -1.87
C LYS A 338 7.42 -14.93 -2.97
N ASP A 339 6.22 -15.38 -2.56
CA ASP A 339 5.23 -16.03 -3.45
C ASP A 339 5.81 -17.25 -4.20
N LYS A 340 6.82 -17.90 -3.61
CA LYS A 340 7.60 -19.01 -4.19
C LYS A 340 8.31 -18.67 -5.52
N LYS A 341 8.47 -17.38 -5.85
CA LYS A 341 9.16 -16.94 -7.06
C LYS A 341 10.67 -17.16 -6.94
N PRO A 342 11.34 -17.69 -7.99
CA PRO A 342 12.78 -17.86 -7.96
C PRO A 342 13.50 -16.52 -8.00
N PHE A 343 14.61 -16.41 -7.27
CA PHE A 343 15.53 -15.28 -7.38
C PHE A 343 16.98 -15.74 -7.26
N LYS A 344 17.92 -14.93 -7.74
CA LYS A 344 19.36 -15.24 -7.75
C LYS A 344 20.02 -14.62 -6.54
N LEU A 345 20.29 -15.42 -5.51
CA LEU A 345 21.06 -15.04 -4.33
C LEU A 345 22.52 -14.82 -4.68
N ILE A 346 23.09 -13.68 -4.30
CA ILE A 346 24.48 -13.29 -4.56
C ILE A 346 25.27 -13.34 -3.26
N LYS A 347 26.38 -14.11 -3.23
CA LYS A 347 27.32 -14.14 -2.10
C LYS A 347 28.75 -14.31 -2.58
N PHE A 348 29.73 -14.06 -1.72
CA PHE A 348 31.11 -14.43 -2.05
C PHE A 348 31.28 -15.96 -2.05
N ARG A 349 32.10 -16.42 -2.99
CA ARG A 349 32.45 -17.83 -3.08
C ARG A 349 33.41 -18.20 -1.95
N THR A 350 33.03 -19.19 -1.17
CA THR A 350 33.80 -19.69 -0.03
C THR A 350 34.31 -21.11 -0.20
N MET A 351 33.95 -21.75 -1.33
CA MET A 351 34.27 -23.12 -1.66
C MET A 351 34.94 -23.19 -3.03
N LYS A 352 35.67 -24.30 -3.30
CA LYS A 352 36.29 -24.59 -4.60
C LYS A 352 35.23 -24.61 -5.71
N VAL A 353 35.61 -24.19 -6.93
CA VAL A 353 34.68 -24.12 -8.08
C VAL A 353 34.09 -25.48 -8.43
N SER A 354 34.83 -26.56 -8.21
CA SER A 354 34.39 -27.94 -8.47
C SER A 354 33.40 -28.51 -7.45
N THR A 355 33.06 -27.75 -6.39
CA THR A 355 32.11 -28.20 -5.35
C THR A 355 30.68 -28.17 -5.86
N GLU A 356 29.93 -29.26 -5.70
CA GLU A 356 28.51 -29.31 -6.07
C GLU A 356 27.66 -28.26 -5.34
N SER A 357 26.66 -27.74 -6.06
CA SER A 357 25.74 -26.70 -5.55
C SER A 357 24.60 -27.34 -4.75
N VAL A 358 24.91 -27.84 -3.54
CA VAL A 358 23.94 -28.44 -2.60
C VAL A 358 23.76 -27.59 -1.35
N ALA A 359 22.84 -27.98 -0.45
CA ALA A 359 22.66 -27.32 0.83
C ALA A 359 23.93 -27.38 1.70
N SER A 360 24.30 -26.31 2.38
CA SER A 360 25.58 -26.14 3.08
C SER A 360 25.88 -27.24 4.13
N HIS A 361 24.84 -27.83 4.74
CA HIS A 361 24.96 -28.90 5.72
C HIS A 361 25.31 -30.29 5.11
N LEU A 362 25.24 -30.40 3.78
CA LEU A 362 25.57 -31.64 3.03
C LEU A 362 26.94 -31.61 2.39
N VAL A 363 27.73 -30.54 2.59
CA VAL A 363 29.04 -30.35 1.95
C VAL A 363 30.17 -30.64 2.90
N ASP A 364 31.22 -31.32 2.41
CA ASP A 364 32.45 -31.61 3.18
C ASP A 364 33.24 -30.32 3.48
N ASN A 365 33.69 -30.19 4.73
CA ASN A 365 34.57 -29.11 5.21
C ASN A 365 35.88 -28.97 4.40
N ALA A 366 36.37 -30.02 3.78
CA ALA A 366 37.56 -30.01 2.92
C ALA A 366 37.40 -29.18 1.63
N SER A 367 36.14 -28.86 1.24
CA SER A 367 35.85 -28.06 0.06
C SER A 367 35.95 -26.53 0.31
N ILE A 368 36.05 -26.08 1.57
CA ILE A 368 36.12 -24.68 1.94
C ILE A 368 37.55 -24.17 1.76
N THR A 369 37.71 -23.05 1.02
CA THR A 369 39.03 -22.42 0.82
C THR A 369 39.51 -21.72 2.09
N ARG A 370 40.81 -21.35 2.16
CA ARG A 370 41.37 -20.60 3.31
C ARG A 370 40.69 -19.23 3.46
N LEU A 371 40.50 -18.52 2.34
CA LEU A 371 39.77 -17.29 2.30
C LEU A 371 38.29 -17.51 2.71
N GLY A 372 37.68 -18.55 2.21
CA GLY A 372 36.29 -18.93 2.52
C GLY A 372 36.05 -19.15 4.01
N LYS A 373 37.03 -19.73 4.75
CA LYS A 373 36.92 -19.85 6.22
C LYS A 373 36.86 -18.49 6.92
N VAL A 374 37.69 -17.54 6.46
CA VAL A 374 37.68 -16.17 7.02
C VAL A 374 36.36 -15.45 6.70
N LEU A 375 35.93 -15.48 5.45
CA LEU A 375 34.68 -14.83 5.01
C LEU A 375 33.47 -15.36 5.77
N ARG A 376 33.33 -16.68 5.96
CA ARG A 376 32.24 -17.28 6.76
C ARG A 376 32.30 -16.92 8.23
N LYS A 377 33.50 -16.98 8.85
CA LYS A 377 33.68 -16.62 10.25
C LYS A 377 33.27 -15.16 10.53
N THR A 378 33.54 -14.27 9.59
CA THR A 378 33.23 -12.85 9.66
C THR A 378 31.86 -12.47 9.08
N LYS A 379 31.14 -13.43 8.48
CA LYS A 379 29.89 -13.24 7.73
C LYS A 379 30.02 -12.26 6.55
N LEU A 380 31.22 -11.96 6.10
CA LEU A 380 31.47 -11.07 4.97
C LEU A 380 31.00 -11.68 3.65
N ASP A 381 30.91 -13.02 3.57
CA ASP A 381 30.41 -13.74 2.40
C ASP A 381 28.93 -13.41 2.09
N GLU A 382 28.15 -12.97 3.05
CA GLU A 382 26.75 -12.61 2.87
C GLU A 382 26.52 -11.13 2.50
N LEU A 383 27.54 -10.26 2.58
CA LEU A 383 27.39 -8.82 2.28
C LEU A 383 26.90 -8.50 0.86
N PRO A 384 27.26 -9.26 -0.21
CA PRO A 384 26.71 -9.01 -1.54
C PRO A 384 25.18 -9.15 -1.61
N GLN A 385 24.54 -9.83 -0.65
CA GLN A 385 23.07 -9.94 -0.58
C GLN A 385 22.37 -8.59 -0.34
N LEU A 386 23.08 -7.56 0.14
CA LEU A 386 22.55 -6.19 0.20
C LEU A 386 22.09 -5.70 -1.17
N ILE A 387 22.67 -6.20 -2.28
CA ILE A 387 22.23 -5.94 -3.64
C ILE A 387 20.84 -6.57 -3.89
N ASN A 388 20.63 -7.83 -3.41
CA ASN A 388 19.32 -8.47 -3.50
C ASN A 388 18.25 -7.72 -2.69
N VAL A 389 18.65 -7.17 -1.53
CA VAL A 389 17.74 -6.32 -0.73
C VAL A 389 17.36 -5.06 -1.51
N LEU A 390 18.31 -4.35 -2.11
CA LEU A 390 18.01 -3.16 -2.93
C LEU A 390 17.10 -3.47 -4.12
N LYS A 391 17.32 -4.62 -4.79
CA LYS A 391 16.47 -5.08 -5.90
C LYS A 391 15.04 -5.43 -5.47
N GLY A 392 14.78 -5.66 -4.18
CA GLY A 392 13.48 -6.09 -3.67
C GLY A 392 13.25 -7.60 -3.69
N GLU A 393 14.30 -8.37 -3.89
CA GLU A 393 14.29 -9.83 -3.87
C GLU A 393 14.40 -10.37 -2.43
N MET A 394 15.00 -9.57 -1.53
CA MET A 394 15.23 -9.88 -0.11
C MET A 394 14.91 -8.68 0.79
N SER A 395 14.86 -8.94 2.09
CA SER A 395 14.85 -8.00 3.21
C SER A 395 16.10 -8.18 4.07
N LEU A 396 16.48 -7.21 4.90
CA LEU A 396 17.51 -7.42 5.91
C LEU A 396 17.06 -8.44 6.96
N VAL A 397 15.77 -8.38 7.35
CA VAL A 397 15.17 -9.30 8.35
C VAL A 397 14.04 -10.10 7.68
N GLY A 398 14.17 -11.42 7.69
CA GLY A 398 13.19 -12.34 7.10
C GLY A 398 13.58 -13.80 7.26
N PRO A 399 12.72 -14.73 6.81
CA PRO A 399 13.06 -16.16 6.75
C PRO A 399 14.26 -16.40 5.84
N ARG A 400 15.20 -17.26 6.24
CA ARG A 400 16.37 -17.57 5.39
C ARG A 400 15.90 -18.27 4.09
N PRO A 401 16.36 -17.85 2.89
CA PRO A 401 15.91 -18.42 1.64
C PRO A 401 16.43 -19.85 1.45
N ASN A 402 15.53 -20.79 1.15
CA ASN A 402 15.81 -22.21 0.92
C ASN A 402 16.00 -22.54 -0.57
N LEU A 403 16.47 -23.74 -0.84
CA LEU A 403 16.58 -24.30 -2.20
C LEU A 403 15.25 -24.93 -2.64
N PHE A 404 15.02 -25.03 -3.96
CA PHE A 404 13.84 -25.69 -4.52
C PHE A 404 13.78 -27.20 -4.31
N ASN A 405 14.93 -27.85 -4.03
CA ASN A 405 15.00 -29.30 -3.74
C ASN A 405 14.65 -29.64 -2.28
N GLN A 406 14.42 -28.64 -1.40
CA GLN A 406 14.03 -28.84 0.02
C GLN A 406 12.50 -28.88 0.16
N LYS A 407 11.88 -29.91 -0.42
CA LYS A 407 10.41 -30.04 -0.52
C LYS A 407 9.72 -29.98 0.84
N ASP A 408 10.15 -30.76 1.82
CA ASP A 408 9.54 -30.81 3.17
C ASP A 408 9.52 -29.42 3.84
N LEU A 409 10.57 -28.62 3.63
CA LEU A 409 10.64 -27.27 4.15
C LEU A 409 9.72 -26.31 3.37
N ILE A 410 9.59 -26.53 2.06
CA ILE A 410 8.67 -25.71 1.23
C ILE A 410 7.24 -25.94 1.69
N ASP A 411 6.83 -27.18 1.86
CA ASP A 411 5.47 -27.56 2.26
C ASP A 411 5.15 -27.01 3.67
N ALA A 412 6.04 -27.23 4.65
CA ALA A 412 5.87 -26.70 6.00
C ALA A 412 5.77 -25.16 6.08
N ARG A 413 6.51 -24.44 5.23
CA ARG A 413 6.47 -22.98 5.15
C ARG A 413 5.24 -22.45 4.42
N GLU A 414 4.78 -23.17 3.39
CA GLU A 414 3.56 -22.83 2.64
C GLU A 414 2.32 -22.90 3.54
N ASP A 415 2.17 -24.00 4.28
CA ASP A 415 1.07 -24.20 5.23
C ASP A 415 0.97 -23.10 6.30
N MET A 416 2.11 -22.47 6.63
CA MET A 416 2.17 -21.38 7.62
C MET A 416 2.20 -19.97 7.00
N GLY A 417 2.10 -19.83 5.67
CA GLY A 417 2.14 -18.53 4.99
C GLY A 417 3.49 -17.81 5.10
N VAL A 418 4.60 -18.55 5.24
CA VAL A 418 5.95 -17.97 5.36
C VAL A 418 6.39 -17.31 4.05
N TYR A 419 5.89 -17.76 2.91
CA TYR A 419 6.20 -17.17 1.60
C TYR A 419 5.44 -15.88 1.27
N ASP A 420 4.57 -15.39 2.16
CA ASP A 420 3.89 -14.10 2.00
C ASP A 420 4.83 -12.91 2.22
N VAL A 421 6.02 -13.15 2.79
CA VAL A 421 7.04 -12.12 3.05
C VAL A 421 8.33 -12.35 2.25
N LEU A 422 9.17 -11.31 2.15
CA LEU A 422 10.49 -11.44 1.53
C LEU A 422 11.42 -12.28 2.42
N PRO A 423 12.28 -13.15 1.82
CA PRO A 423 13.35 -13.82 2.56
C PRO A 423 14.36 -12.80 3.11
N GLY A 424 15.04 -13.15 4.21
CA GLY A 424 15.95 -12.24 4.91
C GLY A 424 17.43 -12.70 4.90
N ILE A 425 18.31 -11.72 5.13
CA ILE A 425 19.72 -11.96 5.44
C ILE A 425 19.83 -12.55 6.86
N THR A 426 19.06 -11.98 7.80
CA THR A 426 18.95 -12.48 9.19
C THR A 426 17.51 -12.73 9.58
N GLY A 427 17.30 -13.58 10.60
CA GLY A 427 15.99 -13.89 11.12
C GLY A 427 16.01 -14.60 12.46
N LEU A 428 14.86 -14.68 13.11
CA LEU A 428 14.71 -15.25 14.44
C LEU A 428 15.15 -16.72 14.52
N ALA A 429 14.85 -17.52 13.48
CA ALA A 429 15.25 -18.93 13.43
C ALA A 429 16.78 -19.08 13.40
N GLN A 430 17.47 -18.27 12.56
CA GLN A 430 18.94 -18.24 12.51
C GLN A 430 19.56 -17.84 13.85
N LEU A 431 19.01 -16.81 14.50
CA LEU A 431 19.46 -16.34 15.83
C LEU A 431 19.18 -17.36 16.93
N SER A 432 18.19 -18.23 16.74
CA SER A 432 17.84 -19.33 17.66
C SER A 432 18.63 -20.63 17.37
N GLY A 433 19.56 -20.62 16.40
CA GLY A 433 20.36 -21.79 16.03
C GLY A 433 19.55 -22.91 15.35
N ILE A 434 18.39 -22.60 14.79
CA ILE A 434 17.54 -23.55 14.07
C ILE A 434 17.94 -23.55 12.60
N ASP A 435 18.36 -24.69 12.07
CA ASP A 435 18.76 -24.88 10.69
C ASP A 435 17.69 -25.59 9.85
N MET A 436 17.96 -25.80 8.56
CA MET A 436 17.03 -26.39 7.60
C MET A 436 16.87 -27.91 7.73
N SER A 437 17.55 -28.56 8.69
CA SER A 437 17.42 -29.99 8.97
C SER A 437 16.15 -30.34 9.78
N THR A 438 15.47 -29.31 10.31
CA THR A 438 14.22 -29.46 11.07
C THR A 438 13.12 -28.58 10.47
N PRO A 439 12.52 -28.97 9.32
CA PRO A 439 11.60 -28.13 8.54
C PRO A 439 10.43 -27.52 9.30
N GLU A 440 9.70 -28.33 10.05
CA GLU A 440 8.52 -27.87 10.81
C GLU A 440 8.89 -26.89 11.92
N ARG A 441 9.99 -27.17 12.67
CA ARG A 441 10.46 -26.30 13.74
C ARG A 441 10.95 -24.97 13.17
N LEU A 442 11.62 -25.01 12.03
CA LEU A 442 12.09 -23.84 11.29
C LEU A 442 10.90 -22.99 10.82
N ALA A 443 9.91 -23.60 10.16
CA ALA A 443 8.73 -22.91 9.67
C ALA A 443 7.91 -22.25 10.82
N LYS A 444 7.76 -22.93 11.95
CA LYS A 444 7.14 -22.35 13.16
C LYS A 444 7.88 -21.12 13.68
N LYS A 445 9.22 -21.16 13.69
CA LYS A 445 10.05 -20.06 14.18
C LYS A 445 10.05 -18.90 13.20
N ASP A 446 10.01 -19.16 11.90
CA ASP A 446 9.85 -18.16 10.86
C ASP A 446 8.46 -17.48 10.98
N LYS A 447 7.41 -18.25 11.20
CA LYS A 447 6.05 -17.72 11.45
C LYS A 447 6.00 -16.85 12.71
N GLU A 448 6.59 -17.28 13.82
CA GLU A 448 6.71 -16.49 15.05
C GLU A 448 7.38 -15.14 14.78
N MET A 449 8.46 -15.12 13.99
CA MET A 449 9.13 -13.89 13.58
C MET A 449 8.19 -12.98 12.78
N ILE A 450 7.52 -13.52 11.76
CA ILE A 450 6.58 -12.76 10.91
C ILE A 450 5.48 -12.14 11.76
N ASP A 451 4.94 -12.90 12.72
CA ASP A 451 3.85 -12.44 13.57
C ASP A 451 4.30 -11.44 14.66
N THR A 452 5.59 -11.41 15.00
CA THR A 452 6.11 -10.54 16.07
C THR A 452 7.00 -9.41 15.58
N ILE A 453 7.28 -9.34 14.28
CA ILE A 453 8.16 -8.30 13.72
C ILE A 453 7.60 -6.90 13.98
N ASN A 454 8.45 -6.03 14.48
CA ASN A 454 8.21 -4.61 14.73
C ASN A 454 9.55 -3.87 14.72
N LEU A 455 9.53 -2.55 14.88
CA LEU A 455 10.76 -1.73 14.81
C LEU A 455 11.84 -2.21 15.80
N LYS A 456 11.46 -2.52 17.05
CA LYS A 456 12.39 -3.00 18.08
C LYS A 456 13.01 -4.35 17.70
N ASN A 457 12.19 -5.30 17.29
CA ASN A 457 12.66 -6.64 16.92
C ASN A 457 13.51 -6.60 15.64
N TYR A 458 13.13 -5.76 14.65
CA TYR A 458 13.91 -5.56 13.44
C TYR A 458 15.34 -5.13 13.75
N PHE A 459 15.53 -4.07 14.55
CA PHE A 459 16.87 -3.64 14.97
C PHE A 459 17.58 -4.65 15.87
N SER A 460 16.85 -5.31 16.76
CA SER A 460 17.41 -6.34 17.63
C SER A 460 18.00 -7.49 16.84
N TYR A 461 17.31 -7.95 15.78
CA TYR A 461 17.82 -9.05 14.94
C TYR A 461 19.05 -8.63 14.13
N ILE A 462 19.06 -7.45 13.54
CA ILE A 462 20.22 -6.92 12.81
C ILE A 462 21.41 -6.77 13.75
N LEU A 463 21.24 -6.14 14.91
CA LEU A 463 22.31 -5.93 15.88
C LEU A 463 22.85 -7.25 16.43
N SER A 464 21.97 -8.20 16.75
CA SER A 464 22.38 -9.53 17.24
C SER A 464 23.23 -10.27 16.20
N THR A 465 22.85 -10.16 14.92
CA THR A 465 23.63 -10.77 13.82
C THR A 465 24.98 -10.07 13.63
N ALA A 466 25.02 -8.73 13.70
CA ALA A 466 26.26 -7.95 13.61
C ALA A 466 27.24 -8.25 14.78
N LEU A 467 26.70 -8.53 15.97
CA LEU A 467 27.46 -8.95 17.14
C LEU A 467 27.86 -10.46 17.12
N GLY A 468 27.65 -11.15 15.99
CA GLY A 468 28.08 -12.53 15.80
C GLY A 468 27.12 -13.60 16.31
N LYS A 469 25.90 -13.24 16.80
CA LYS A 469 24.89 -14.23 17.16
C LYS A 469 24.28 -14.87 15.91
N GLY A 470 23.86 -16.13 16.04
CA GLY A 470 23.27 -16.93 14.97
C GLY A 470 24.29 -17.73 14.17
N SER A 471 23.94 -18.98 13.87
CA SER A 471 24.71 -19.84 12.99
C SER A 471 24.63 -19.29 11.57
N GLY A 472 25.77 -18.93 10.99
CA GLY A 472 25.91 -18.80 9.54
C GLY A 472 25.69 -20.17 8.85
N ASP A 473 26.14 -20.29 7.58
CA ASP A 473 26.20 -21.58 6.87
C ASP A 473 27.18 -22.52 7.61
N ALA A 474 26.79 -22.99 8.80
CA ALA A 474 27.60 -23.94 9.54
C ALA A 474 27.58 -25.27 8.79
N VAL A 475 28.74 -25.62 8.24
CA VAL A 475 29.04 -27.00 7.82
C VAL A 475 29.37 -27.75 9.09
N LYS A 476 28.67 -28.84 9.39
CA LYS A 476 29.00 -29.75 10.50
C LYS A 476 30.24 -30.54 10.22
#